data_fa3022808a8bbe538311d88182cf85fb
#
_entry.id   fa3022808a8bbe538311d88182cf85fb
#
_cell.length_a   1.000
_cell.length_b   1.000
_cell.length_c   1.000
_cell.angle_alpha   90.00
_cell.angle_beta   90.00
_cell.angle_gamma   90.00
#
_symmetry.space_group_name_H-M   'P 1'
#
loop_
_entity.id
_entity.type
_entity.pdbx_description
1 polymer ?
#
loop_
_entity_poly.entity_id
_entity_poly.type
_entity_poly.pdbx_seq_one_letter_code
_entity_poly.pdbx_strand_id
1 'polypeptide(L)'
;MEITPSIKKELKQSTLYTCLEKCKSAFWFIFWFSSGINLLMLFLPLYTSQVLDRVISSESVSTLVMLTIITLSAFACSAMLETCRYLAMAKIGDWIDKTATPDLIVRSIRLTSVQSSTSSGEALRDLGVIKNFITGNGIFSLFDTPWSLIYLIVIFMIHTSTGFIAIAGIIILVSMAIWNELATKRILQETNEETIRNINAIDVATRNAEVVEAMGMSEFIVSDWCKRNDQNRAMQIKAQNRSNVITGITKFLRSTLQISVIGTGALLAITAHKTAGSIIAASILMGRVLAPFDAAVHTWKFLNQARMSYGRLQRLILTSPKREQTMALPEPEGRLEFDRVFFTPYGSNKPTIKGISFVIEPGDVVGVIGASASGKSTIAKLTVGVWKPISGVVRLDGADVYTWNRENFGNYVGYLPQDIELFNTSVKANIARMRPDPNPEEIIKAAKIAGIHELILSLPNGYDTTIGSFGVTLSGGQKQLLGLARAFYGNTKLLVLDEPNANLDSSGEACLINAINVARKQNTTTIIITHKLPLLSVVDKVILMSDGVIYAMGPKDEILSKLVAPSSNTAEGECSSASG
;
A
#
# COMPACT_ATOMS: atom_id res chain seq x y z
N MET A 1 2.24 -21.10 -0.63
CA MET A 1 2.75 -20.82 0.73
C MET A 1 1.74 -21.41 1.70
N GLU A 2 2.05 -22.52 2.34
CA GLU A 2 1.19 -23.13 3.38
C GLU A 2 1.09 -22.16 4.56
N ILE A 3 -0.14 -21.77 4.89
CA ILE A 3 -0.41 -20.81 5.96
C ILE A 3 -0.26 -21.54 7.29
N THR A 4 0.91 -21.39 7.92
CA THR A 4 1.14 -21.91 9.27
C THR A 4 0.17 -21.28 10.30
N PRO A 5 -0.17 -21.96 11.40
CA PRO A 5 -1.11 -21.45 12.42
C PRO A 5 -0.73 -20.08 12.99
N SER A 6 0.57 -19.77 13.09
CA SER A 6 1.10 -18.48 13.52
C SER A 6 0.77 -17.34 12.54
N ILE A 7 0.94 -17.57 11.25
CA ILE A 7 0.60 -16.62 10.17
C ILE A 7 -0.91 -16.32 10.18
N LYS A 8 -1.74 -17.33 10.41
CA LYS A 8 -3.19 -17.18 10.49
C LYS A 8 -3.64 -16.37 11.70
N LYS A 9 -2.91 -16.46 12.81
CA LYS A 9 -3.15 -15.65 14.02
C LYS A 9 -2.79 -14.19 13.79
N GLU A 10 -1.69 -13.93 13.14
CA GLU A 10 -1.20 -12.58 12.84
C GLU A 10 -2.11 -11.86 11.83
N LEU A 11 -2.57 -12.56 10.78
CA LEU A 11 -3.56 -12.04 9.84
C LEU A 11 -4.89 -11.70 10.52
N LYS A 12 -5.36 -12.52 11.47
CA LYS A 12 -6.59 -12.27 12.23
C LYS A 12 -6.49 -11.04 13.15
N GLN A 13 -5.30 -10.71 13.60
CA GLN A 13 -5.06 -9.51 14.43
C GLN A 13 -4.86 -8.23 13.58
N SER A 14 -4.78 -8.35 12.26
CA SER A 14 -4.62 -7.19 11.38
C SER A 14 -5.88 -6.32 11.36
N THR A 15 -5.68 -5.00 11.29
CA THR A 15 -6.76 -4.01 11.18
C THR A 15 -7.66 -4.30 9.97
N LEU A 16 -7.06 -4.70 8.84
CA LEU A 16 -7.81 -5.06 7.62
C LEU A 16 -8.76 -6.24 7.85
N TYR A 17 -8.30 -7.32 8.52
CA TYR A 17 -9.15 -8.47 8.82
C TYR A 17 -10.28 -8.10 9.78
N THR A 18 -9.96 -7.35 10.83
CA THR A 18 -10.94 -6.86 11.81
C THR A 18 -12.00 -5.97 11.15
N CYS A 19 -11.59 -5.12 10.20
CA CYS A 19 -12.53 -4.33 9.39
C CYS A 19 -13.47 -5.21 8.59
N LEU A 20 -12.94 -6.18 7.83
CA LEU A 20 -13.75 -7.09 7.03
C LEU A 20 -14.68 -7.97 7.89
N GLU A 21 -14.24 -8.35 9.09
CA GLU A 21 -15.07 -9.12 10.01
C GLU A 21 -16.25 -8.30 10.57
N LYS A 22 -16.02 -7.05 10.93
CA LYS A 22 -17.08 -6.13 11.36
C LYS A 22 -18.07 -5.81 10.24
N CYS A 23 -17.64 -5.83 8.98
CA CYS A 23 -18.53 -5.67 7.83
C CYS A 23 -19.58 -6.80 7.71
N LYS A 24 -19.35 -7.99 8.30
CA LYS A 24 -20.32 -9.10 8.27
C LYS A 24 -21.69 -8.70 8.81
N SER A 25 -21.72 -7.94 9.91
CA SER A 25 -22.97 -7.44 10.49
C SER A 25 -23.70 -6.51 9.52
N ALA A 26 -22.97 -5.59 8.88
CA ALA A 26 -23.55 -4.69 7.89
C ALA A 26 -24.04 -5.43 6.64
N PHE A 27 -23.33 -6.46 6.18
CA PHE A 27 -23.77 -7.32 5.09
C PHE A 27 -25.06 -8.06 5.39
N TRP A 28 -25.32 -8.42 6.65
CA TRP A 28 -26.58 -9.02 7.06
C TRP A 28 -27.78 -8.04 6.88
N PHE A 29 -27.59 -6.76 7.21
CA PHE A 29 -28.61 -5.74 6.92
C PHE A 29 -28.84 -5.58 5.42
N ILE A 30 -27.78 -5.55 4.62
CA ILE A 30 -27.86 -5.45 3.16
C ILE A 30 -28.60 -6.63 2.55
N PHE A 31 -28.37 -7.84 3.08
CA PHE A 31 -29.10 -9.03 2.69
C PHE A 31 -30.62 -8.87 2.91
N TRP A 32 -31.04 -8.29 4.04
CA TRP A 32 -32.46 -8.02 4.29
C TRP A 32 -33.06 -6.97 3.35
N PHE A 33 -32.30 -5.90 3.03
CA PHE A 33 -32.73 -4.95 1.99
C PHE A 33 -32.87 -5.63 0.62
N SER A 34 -31.89 -6.44 0.22
CA SER A 34 -31.96 -7.23 -1.00
C SER A 34 -33.18 -8.17 -0.98
N SER A 35 -33.47 -8.76 0.17
CA SER A 35 -34.66 -9.60 0.37
C SER A 35 -35.97 -8.81 0.09
N GLY A 36 -36.10 -7.63 0.69
CA GLY A 36 -37.24 -6.76 0.46
C GLY A 36 -37.39 -6.34 -1.02
N ILE A 37 -36.28 -5.95 -1.64
CA ILE A 37 -36.27 -5.56 -3.07
C ILE A 37 -36.70 -6.73 -3.95
N ASN A 38 -36.12 -7.91 -3.77
CA ASN A 38 -36.43 -9.09 -4.58
C ASN A 38 -37.88 -9.57 -4.38
N LEU A 39 -38.43 -9.46 -3.15
CA LEU A 39 -39.85 -9.73 -2.91
C LEU A 39 -40.77 -8.77 -3.69
N LEU A 40 -40.46 -7.45 -3.62
CA LEU A 40 -41.25 -6.44 -4.32
C LEU A 40 -41.18 -6.59 -5.85
N MET A 41 -40.07 -7.14 -6.37
CA MET A 41 -39.93 -7.43 -7.81
C MET A 41 -40.89 -8.52 -8.33
N LEU A 42 -41.49 -9.33 -7.44
CA LEU A 42 -42.54 -10.28 -7.81
C LEU A 42 -43.87 -9.59 -8.21
N PHE A 43 -44.08 -8.33 -7.84
CA PHE A 43 -45.30 -7.62 -8.21
C PHE A 43 -45.47 -7.46 -9.72
N LEU A 44 -44.37 -7.34 -10.50
CA LEU A 44 -44.46 -7.19 -11.96
C LEU A 44 -45.02 -8.43 -12.66
N PRO A 45 -44.51 -9.66 -12.42
CA PRO A 45 -45.11 -10.87 -13.00
C PRO A 45 -46.57 -11.07 -12.56
N LEU A 46 -46.88 -10.80 -11.28
CA LEU A 46 -48.24 -10.91 -10.75
C LEU A 46 -49.20 -9.90 -11.41
N TYR A 47 -48.75 -8.64 -11.53
CA TYR A 47 -49.54 -7.59 -12.22
C TYR A 47 -49.83 -7.96 -13.66
N THR A 48 -48.80 -8.38 -14.43
CA THR A 48 -48.99 -8.75 -15.85
C THR A 48 -49.91 -9.95 -16.00
N SER A 49 -49.81 -10.96 -15.14
CA SER A 49 -50.74 -12.11 -15.14
C SER A 49 -52.18 -11.67 -14.84
N GLN A 50 -52.41 -10.88 -13.78
CA GLN A 50 -53.74 -10.44 -13.39
C GLN A 50 -54.36 -9.52 -14.43
N VAL A 51 -53.60 -8.61 -15.06
CA VAL A 51 -54.10 -7.73 -16.09
C VAL A 51 -54.56 -8.55 -17.31
N LEU A 52 -53.72 -9.48 -17.79
CA LEU A 52 -54.05 -10.28 -18.99
C LEU A 52 -55.17 -11.31 -18.74
N ASP A 53 -55.20 -11.94 -17.59
CA ASP A 53 -56.11 -13.05 -17.31
C ASP A 53 -57.45 -12.58 -16.75
N ARG A 54 -57.50 -11.48 -15.99
CA ARG A 54 -58.72 -11.03 -15.33
C ARG A 54 -59.21 -9.66 -15.82
N VAL A 55 -58.33 -8.65 -15.87
CA VAL A 55 -58.78 -7.27 -16.16
C VAL A 55 -59.28 -7.15 -17.59
N ILE A 56 -58.56 -7.71 -18.56
CA ILE A 56 -58.95 -7.66 -19.98
C ILE A 56 -60.23 -8.46 -20.21
N SER A 57 -60.36 -9.65 -19.58
CA SER A 57 -61.56 -10.49 -19.75
C SER A 57 -62.79 -9.93 -19.04
N SER A 58 -62.63 -9.14 -17.97
CA SER A 58 -63.72 -8.50 -17.22
C SER A 58 -64.02 -7.07 -17.62
N GLU A 59 -63.22 -6.47 -18.53
CA GLU A 59 -63.29 -5.07 -18.97
C GLU A 59 -63.35 -4.05 -17.81
N SER A 60 -62.80 -4.42 -16.62
CA SER A 60 -62.93 -3.64 -15.41
C SER A 60 -61.80 -2.61 -15.29
N VAL A 61 -62.07 -1.34 -15.64
CA VAL A 61 -61.11 -0.24 -15.48
C VAL A 61 -60.75 0.04 -14.02
N SER A 62 -61.71 -0.11 -13.11
CA SER A 62 -61.45 0.09 -11.67
C SER A 62 -60.41 -0.89 -11.12
N THR A 63 -60.48 -2.17 -11.49
CA THR A 63 -59.51 -3.19 -11.11
C THR A 63 -58.13 -2.88 -11.70
N LEU A 64 -58.07 -2.41 -12.96
CA LEU A 64 -56.81 -2.00 -13.59
C LEU A 64 -56.13 -0.88 -12.79
N VAL A 65 -56.88 0.19 -12.47
CA VAL A 65 -56.36 1.35 -11.73
C VAL A 65 -55.82 0.92 -10.37
N MET A 66 -56.54 0.08 -9.61
CA MET A 66 -56.13 -0.39 -8.30
C MET A 66 -54.86 -1.25 -8.38
N LEU A 67 -54.78 -2.20 -9.31
CA LEU A 67 -53.57 -3.03 -9.52
C LEU A 67 -52.36 -2.19 -9.93
N THR A 68 -52.58 -1.18 -10.77
CA THR A 68 -51.52 -0.27 -11.20
C THR A 68 -50.99 0.55 -10.04
N ILE A 69 -51.86 1.11 -9.18
CA ILE A 69 -51.47 1.88 -8.00
C ILE A 69 -50.65 0.99 -7.04
N ILE A 70 -51.09 -0.23 -6.77
CA ILE A 70 -50.37 -1.19 -5.90
C ILE A 70 -49.00 -1.49 -6.47
N THR A 71 -48.89 -1.75 -7.78
CA THR A 71 -47.62 -2.08 -8.41
C THR A 71 -46.66 -0.87 -8.43
N LEU A 72 -47.13 0.32 -8.70
CA LEU A 72 -46.34 1.55 -8.64
C LEU A 72 -45.85 1.85 -7.23
N SER A 73 -46.71 1.65 -6.22
CA SER A 73 -46.28 1.83 -4.81
C SER A 73 -45.22 0.80 -4.40
N ALA A 74 -45.35 -0.45 -4.86
CA ALA A 74 -44.34 -1.48 -4.65
C ALA A 74 -42.98 -1.12 -5.29
N PHE A 75 -42.98 -0.58 -6.52
CA PHE A 75 -41.77 -0.11 -7.17
C PHE A 75 -41.16 1.13 -6.51
N ALA A 76 -41.99 2.08 -6.06
CA ALA A 76 -41.49 3.22 -5.28
C ALA A 76 -40.81 2.77 -3.99
N CYS A 77 -41.41 1.81 -3.29
CA CYS A 77 -40.79 1.21 -2.10
C CYS A 77 -39.48 0.46 -2.46
N SER A 78 -39.46 -0.31 -3.54
CA SER A 78 -38.26 -0.99 -4.03
C SER A 78 -37.13 -0.02 -4.34
N ALA A 79 -37.42 1.09 -5.04
CA ALA A 79 -36.43 2.13 -5.36
C ALA A 79 -35.86 2.81 -4.09
N MET A 80 -36.74 3.04 -3.08
CA MET A 80 -36.28 3.57 -1.79
C MET A 80 -35.35 2.60 -1.07
N LEU A 81 -35.69 1.30 -1.01
CA LEU A 81 -34.82 0.27 -0.41
C LEU A 81 -33.50 0.13 -1.16
N GLU A 82 -33.53 0.21 -2.49
CA GLU A 82 -32.32 0.17 -3.31
C GLU A 82 -31.41 1.37 -3.03
N THR A 83 -31.97 2.56 -2.91
CA THR A 83 -31.24 3.78 -2.52
C THR A 83 -30.62 3.63 -1.13
N CYS A 84 -31.37 3.13 -0.15
CA CYS A 84 -30.85 2.86 1.19
C CYS A 84 -29.69 1.85 1.17
N ARG A 85 -29.78 0.81 0.34
CA ARG A 85 -28.73 -0.19 0.12
C ARG A 85 -27.45 0.42 -0.43
N TYR A 86 -27.54 1.29 -1.44
CA TYR A 86 -26.40 2.02 -2.00
C TYR A 86 -25.74 2.95 -0.97
N LEU A 87 -26.55 3.72 -0.23
CA LEU A 87 -26.03 4.63 0.81
C LEU A 87 -25.35 3.86 1.96
N ALA A 88 -25.89 2.71 2.36
CA ALA A 88 -25.27 1.86 3.36
C ALA A 88 -23.91 1.34 2.88
N MET A 89 -23.81 0.89 1.62
CA MET A 89 -22.54 0.43 1.04
C MET A 89 -21.49 1.55 0.93
N ALA A 90 -21.91 2.75 0.53
CA ALA A 90 -21.02 3.90 0.48
C ALA A 90 -20.43 4.22 1.87
N LYS A 91 -21.25 4.17 2.94
CA LYS A 91 -20.79 4.35 4.33
C LYS A 91 -19.83 3.24 4.79
N ILE A 92 -20.08 1.99 4.39
CA ILE A 92 -19.15 0.88 4.67
C ILE A 92 -17.81 1.14 3.99
N GLY A 93 -17.81 1.58 2.73
CA GLY A 93 -16.58 1.95 2.00
C GLY A 93 -15.80 3.06 2.66
N ASP A 94 -16.45 4.14 3.10
CA ASP A 94 -15.84 5.25 3.84
C ASP A 94 -15.25 4.78 5.19
N TRP A 95 -15.98 3.94 5.90
CA TRP A 95 -15.52 3.38 7.17
C TRP A 95 -14.30 2.47 7.01
N ILE A 96 -14.25 1.61 5.96
CA ILE A 96 -13.08 0.77 5.64
C ILE A 96 -11.87 1.68 5.36
N ASP A 97 -12.06 2.72 4.57
CA ASP A 97 -11.01 3.68 4.21
C ASP A 97 -10.44 4.36 5.46
N LYS A 98 -11.30 4.95 6.29
CA LYS A 98 -10.88 5.62 7.52
C LYS A 98 -10.16 4.72 8.52
N THR A 99 -10.53 3.45 8.56
CA THR A 99 -10.00 2.53 9.58
C THR A 99 -8.74 1.80 9.10
N ALA A 100 -8.67 1.38 7.82
CA ALA A 100 -7.56 0.59 7.31
C ALA A 100 -6.41 1.45 6.77
N THR A 101 -6.69 2.63 6.20
CA THR A 101 -5.69 3.50 5.56
C THR A 101 -4.54 3.89 6.50
N PRO A 102 -4.77 4.37 7.75
CA PRO A 102 -3.67 4.77 8.63
C PRO A 102 -2.70 3.62 8.94
N ASP A 103 -3.20 2.42 9.23
CA ASP A 103 -2.36 1.25 9.51
C ASP A 103 -1.56 0.82 8.27
N LEU A 104 -2.18 0.84 7.08
CA LEU A 104 -1.51 0.50 5.83
C LEU A 104 -0.42 1.51 5.46
N ILE A 105 -0.63 2.82 5.69
CA ILE A 105 0.39 3.86 5.47
C ILE A 105 1.59 3.59 6.37
N VAL A 106 1.39 3.39 7.67
CA VAL A 106 2.48 3.13 8.63
C VAL A 106 3.25 1.87 8.24
N ARG A 107 2.56 0.79 7.84
CA ARG A 107 3.20 -0.45 7.39
C ARG A 107 3.97 -0.27 6.08
N SER A 108 3.43 0.49 5.14
CA SER A 108 4.11 0.82 3.87
C SER A 108 5.39 1.60 4.13
N ILE A 109 5.37 2.62 4.99
CA ILE A 109 6.55 3.39 5.37
C ILE A 109 7.61 2.47 6.00
N ARG A 110 7.21 1.58 6.92
CA ARG A 110 8.12 0.61 7.56
C ARG A 110 8.72 -0.37 6.55
N LEU A 111 7.92 -0.88 5.63
CA LEU A 111 8.41 -1.80 4.61
C LEU A 111 9.40 -1.11 3.68
N THR A 112 9.08 0.10 3.20
CA THR A 112 9.96 0.89 2.32
C THR A 112 11.28 1.26 3.02
N SER A 113 11.28 1.50 4.33
CA SER A 113 12.51 1.77 5.08
C SER A 113 13.47 0.57 5.15
N VAL A 114 12.96 -0.65 4.95
CA VAL A 114 13.74 -1.90 4.94
C VAL A 114 14.00 -2.40 3.52
N GLN A 115 13.02 -2.21 2.62
CA GLN A 115 13.06 -2.66 1.23
C GLN A 115 12.85 -1.46 0.30
N SER A 116 13.90 -1.01 -0.37
CA SER A 116 13.85 0.15 -1.29
C SER A 116 12.96 -0.03 -2.53
N SER A 117 12.37 -1.21 -2.73
CA SER A 117 11.69 -1.61 -3.98
C SER A 117 10.16 -1.47 -3.97
N THR A 118 9.53 -1.06 -2.86
CA THR A 118 8.07 -1.02 -2.76
C THR A 118 7.54 0.40 -2.93
N SER A 119 6.71 0.65 -3.94
CA SER A 119 6.06 1.96 -4.08
C SER A 119 5.02 2.15 -2.96
N SER A 120 5.17 3.20 -2.18
CA SER A 120 4.32 3.51 -1.03
C SER A 120 2.83 3.68 -1.39
N GLY A 121 2.52 4.04 -2.63
CA GLY A 121 1.13 4.20 -3.12
C GLY A 121 0.42 2.89 -3.48
N GLU A 122 1.15 1.77 -3.61
CA GLU A 122 0.56 0.50 -4.07
C GLU A 122 -0.46 -0.07 -3.07
N ALA A 123 -0.17 0.02 -1.77
CA ALA A 123 -1.08 -0.46 -0.73
C ALA A 123 -2.42 0.31 -0.69
N LEU A 124 -2.38 1.62 -0.88
CA LEU A 124 -3.59 2.45 -0.93
C LEU A 124 -4.41 2.18 -2.19
N ARG A 125 -3.74 2.00 -3.33
CA ARG A 125 -4.40 1.60 -4.57
C ARG A 125 -5.07 0.24 -4.44
N ASP A 126 -4.41 -0.74 -3.81
CA ASP A 126 -4.97 -2.06 -3.57
C ASP A 126 -6.17 -2.03 -2.62
N LEU A 127 -6.12 -1.20 -1.56
CA LEU A 127 -7.28 -0.96 -0.70
C LEU A 127 -8.45 -0.36 -1.51
N GLY A 128 -8.17 0.60 -2.38
CA GLY A 128 -9.15 1.21 -3.29
C GLY A 128 -9.83 0.18 -4.20
N VAL A 129 -9.08 -0.77 -4.75
CA VAL A 129 -9.64 -1.86 -5.58
C VAL A 129 -10.58 -2.75 -4.75
N ILE A 130 -10.20 -3.11 -3.53
CA ILE A 130 -11.04 -3.92 -2.63
C ILE A 130 -12.31 -3.13 -2.25
N LYS A 131 -12.16 -1.86 -1.88
CA LYS A 131 -13.28 -0.98 -1.57
C LYS A 131 -14.26 -0.88 -2.74
N ASN A 132 -13.76 -0.60 -3.93
CA ASN A 132 -14.59 -0.48 -5.14
C ASN A 132 -15.32 -1.78 -5.49
N PHE A 133 -14.73 -2.94 -5.22
CA PHE A 133 -15.41 -4.22 -5.37
C PHE A 133 -16.53 -4.38 -4.33
N ILE A 134 -16.26 -4.07 -3.05
CA ILE A 134 -17.23 -4.20 -1.95
C ILE A 134 -18.40 -3.23 -2.14
N THR A 135 -18.13 -1.98 -2.55
CA THR A 135 -19.18 -0.94 -2.73
C THR A 135 -19.82 -0.95 -4.12
N GLY A 136 -19.28 -1.74 -5.05
CA GLY A 136 -19.74 -1.82 -6.43
C GLY A 136 -20.96 -2.73 -6.62
N ASN A 137 -21.62 -2.56 -7.78
CA ASN A 137 -22.83 -3.31 -8.14
C ASN A 137 -22.63 -4.84 -8.18
N GLY A 138 -21.38 -5.30 -8.35
CA GLY A 138 -21.10 -6.73 -8.45
C GLY A 138 -21.40 -7.53 -7.19
N ILE A 139 -21.26 -6.92 -6.02
CA ILE A 139 -21.51 -7.60 -4.75
C ILE A 139 -23.02 -7.83 -4.54
N PHE A 140 -23.88 -6.95 -5.09
CA PHE A 140 -25.33 -7.12 -4.98
C PHE A 140 -25.81 -8.39 -5.67
N SER A 141 -25.20 -8.76 -6.80
CA SER A 141 -25.52 -10.02 -7.48
C SER A 141 -25.32 -11.25 -6.58
N LEU A 142 -24.34 -11.21 -5.65
CA LEU A 142 -24.14 -12.28 -4.68
C LEU A 142 -25.27 -12.34 -3.64
N PHE A 143 -25.81 -11.19 -3.23
CA PHE A 143 -26.96 -11.13 -2.30
C PHE A 143 -28.28 -11.48 -2.99
N ASP A 144 -28.38 -11.25 -4.30
CA ASP A 144 -29.58 -11.55 -5.06
C ASP A 144 -29.62 -12.99 -5.57
N THR A 145 -28.46 -13.70 -5.61
CA THR A 145 -28.36 -15.10 -6.05
C THR A 145 -29.28 -16.06 -5.28
N PRO A 146 -29.39 -16.01 -3.93
CA PRO A 146 -30.32 -16.90 -3.19
C PRO A 146 -31.79 -16.75 -3.61
N TRP A 147 -32.18 -15.55 -4.07
CA TRP A 147 -33.53 -15.25 -4.51
C TRP A 147 -33.87 -15.91 -5.85
N SER A 148 -32.86 -16.25 -6.67
CA SER A 148 -33.09 -17.01 -7.90
C SER A 148 -33.76 -18.37 -7.65
N LEU A 149 -33.49 -19.01 -6.49
CA LEU A 149 -34.16 -20.25 -6.08
C LEU A 149 -35.64 -20.03 -5.79
N ILE A 150 -36.00 -18.92 -5.16
CA ILE A 150 -37.41 -18.56 -4.87
C ILE A 150 -38.14 -18.30 -6.18
N TYR A 151 -37.56 -17.51 -7.09
CA TYR A 151 -38.14 -17.29 -8.41
C TYR A 151 -38.26 -18.60 -9.21
N LEU A 152 -37.31 -19.49 -9.09
CA LEU A 152 -37.36 -20.82 -9.73
C LEU A 152 -38.53 -21.65 -9.17
N ILE A 153 -38.77 -21.65 -7.85
CA ILE A 153 -39.92 -22.34 -7.23
C ILE A 153 -41.23 -21.74 -7.79
N VAL A 154 -41.32 -20.42 -7.88
CA VAL A 154 -42.53 -19.77 -8.46
C VAL A 154 -42.75 -20.18 -9.93
N ILE A 155 -41.68 -20.30 -10.73
CA ILE A 155 -41.76 -20.80 -12.11
C ILE A 155 -42.30 -22.24 -12.14
N PHE A 156 -41.81 -23.11 -11.24
CA PHE A 156 -42.30 -24.50 -11.12
C PHE A 156 -43.78 -24.56 -10.71
N MET A 157 -44.25 -23.65 -9.87
CA MET A 157 -45.67 -23.54 -9.53
C MET A 157 -46.55 -23.13 -10.74
N ILE A 158 -46.00 -22.36 -11.67
CA ILE A 158 -46.71 -22.00 -12.92
C ILE A 158 -46.77 -23.24 -13.84
N HIS A 159 -45.63 -23.85 -14.14
CA HIS A 159 -45.54 -25.11 -14.90
C HIS A 159 -44.20 -25.81 -14.79
N THR A 160 -44.23 -27.12 -14.67
CA THR A 160 -43.05 -27.96 -14.46
C THR A 160 -42.07 -27.89 -15.64
N SER A 161 -42.55 -27.86 -16.88
CA SER A 161 -41.67 -27.79 -18.09
C SER A 161 -40.88 -26.50 -18.15
N THR A 162 -41.49 -25.35 -17.78
CA THR A 162 -40.81 -24.05 -17.76
C THR A 162 -39.77 -24.00 -16.63
N GLY A 163 -40.02 -24.68 -15.52
CA GLY A 163 -39.07 -24.86 -14.44
C GLY A 163 -37.81 -25.64 -14.85
N PHE A 164 -37.94 -26.72 -15.61
CA PHE A 164 -36.80 -27.47 -16.14
C PHE A 164 -35.97 -26.65 -17.14
N ILE A 165 -36.64 -25.83 -18.00
CA ILE A 165 -35.93 -24.90 -18.90
C ILE A 165 -35.12 -23.88 -18.07
N ALA A 166 -35.65 -23.38 -16.97
CA ALA A 166 -34.95 -22.44 -16.08
C ALA A 166 -33.73 -23.09 -15.43
N ILE A 167 -33.84 -24.34 -14.94
CA ILE A 167 -32.67 -25.09 -14.41
C ILE A 167 -31.60 -25.28 -15.48
N ALA A 168 -31.98 -25.72 -16.67
CA ALA A 168 -31.05 -25.86 -17.79
C ALA A 168 -30.35 -24.53 -18.09
N GLY A 169 -31.10 -23.40 -18.06
CA GLY A 169 -30.56 -22.07 -18.22
C GLY A 169 -29.53 -21.70 -17.16
N ILE A 170 -29.81 -21.96 -15.89
CA ILE A 170 -28.84 -21.72 -14.79
C ILE A 170 -27.55 -22.53 -15.03
N ILE A 171 -27.67 -23.83 -15.34
CA ILE A 171 -26.51 -24.68 -15.59
C ILE A 171 -25.66 -24.15 -16.76
N ILE A 172 -26.30 -23.75 -17.85
CA ILE A 172 -25.63 -23.18 -19.02
C ILE A 172 -24.90 -21.89 -18.65
N LEU A 173 -25.55 -20.95 -17.95
CA LEU A 173 -24.93 -19.67 -17.59
C LEU A 173 -23.79 -19.83 -16.58
N VAL A 174 -23.92 -20.73 -15.60
CA VAL A 174 -22.84 -21.06 -14.65
C VAL A 174 -21.65 -21.68 -15.40
N SER A 175 -21.90 -22.61 -16.34
CA SER A 175 -20.85 -23.19 -17.17
C SER A 175 -20.13 -22.14 -18.00
N MET A 176 -20.85 -21.17 -18.57
CA MET A 176 -20.27 -20.03 -19.29
C MET A 176 -19.43 -19.12 -18.39
N ALA A 177 -19.87 -18.87 -17.16
CA ALA A 177 -19.13 -18.10 -16.19
C ALA A 177 -17.80 -18.79 -15.82
N ILE A 178 -17.83 -20.09 -15.54
CA ILE A 178 -16.64 -20.90 -15.25
C ILE A 178 -15.69 -20.91 -16.46
N TRP A 179 -16.23 -21.11 -17.67
CA TRP A 179 -15.41 -21.08 -18.88
C TRP A 179 -14.75 -19.73 -19.10
N ASN A 180 -15.46 -18.62 -18.90
CA ASN A 180 -14.90 -17.28 -18.99
C ASN A 180 -13.73 -17.08 -17.99
N GLU A 181 -13.88 -17.57 -16.76
CA GLU A 181 -12.80 -17.53 -15.77
C GLU A 181 -11.56 -18.29 -16.26
N LEU A 182 -11.73 -19.57 -16.60
CA LEU A 182 -10.62 -20.42 -17.01
C LEU A 182 -9.90 -19.89 -18.27
N ALA A 183 -10.66 -19.30 -19.21
CA ALA A 183 -10.12 -18.73 -20.44
C ALA A 183 -9.34 -17.41 -20.24
N THR A 184 -9.64 -16.64 -19.19
CA THR A 184 -9.10 -15.28 -19.02
C THR A 184 -8.18 -15.12 -17.81
N LYS A 185 -8.32 -15.93 -16.76
CA LYS A 185 -7.61 -15.81 -15.49
C LYS A 185 -6.09 -15.67 -15.61
N ARG A 186 -5.45 -16.62 -16.31
CA ARG A 186 -3.98 -16.63 -16.45
C ARG A 186 -3.49 -15.39 -17.18
N ILE A 187 -4.14 -15.05 -18.30
CA ILE A 187 -3.75 -13.89 -19.11
C ILE A 187 -3.90 -12.59 -18.31
N LEU A 188 -4.99 -12.43 -17.56
CA LEU A 188 -5.23 -11.24 -16.72
C LEU A 188 -4.23 -11.12 -15.57
N GLN A 189 -3.78 -12.23 -14.98
CA GLN A 189 -2.75 -12.22 -13.94
C GLN A 189 -1.40 -11.76 -14.49
N GLU A 190 -0.93 -12.39 -15.58
CA GLU A 190 0.33 -12.04 -16.26
C GLU A 190 0.32 -10.56 -16.68
N THR A 191 -0.77 -10.11 -17.29
CA THR A 191 -0.92 -8.73 -17.76
C THR A 191 -0.91 -7.70 -16.63
N ASN A 192 -1.52 -8.03 -15.48
CA ASN A 192 -1.55 -7.12 -14.33
C ASN A 192 -0.15 -6.95 -13.70
N GLU A 193 0.63 -8.03 -13.62
CA GLU A 193 2.01 -7.98 -13.12
C GLU A 193 2.90 -7.13 -14.05
N GLU A 194 2.79 -7.32 -15.37
CA GLU A 194 3.53 -6.51 -16.34
C GLU A 194 3.10 -5.03 -16.34
N THR A 195 1.81 -4.75 -16.12
CA THR A 195 1.33 -3.36 -15.97
C THR A 195 2.00 -2.67 -14.78
N ILE A 196 2.11 -3.36 -13.64
CA ILE A 196 2.77 -2.82 -12.44
C ILE A 196 4.26 -2.57 -12.73
N ARG A 197 4.96 -3.51 -13.39
CA ARG A 197 6.36 -3.34 -13.77
C ARG A 197 6.57 -2.15 -14.69
N ASN A 198 5.68 -1.97 -15.68
CA ASN A 198 5.76 -0.84 -16.61
C ASN A 198 5.53 0.51 -15.93
N ILE A 199 4.60 0.59 -14.97
CA ILE A 199 4.39 1.81 -14.17
C ILE A 199 5.63 2.14 -13.35
N ASN A 200 6.20 1.14 -12.66
CA ASN A 200 7.40 1.32 -11.85
C ASN A 200 8.61 1.76 -12.69
N ALA A 201 8.73 1.29 -13.94
CA ALA A 201 9.80 1.73 -14.85
C ALA A 201 9.67 3.22 -15.20
N ILE A 202 8.45 3.72 -15.42
CA ILE A 202 8.20 5.16 -15.66
C ILE A 202 8.48 5.98 -14.39
N ASP A 203 8.11 5.50 -13.23
CA ASP A 203 8.40 6.19 -11.95
C ASP A 203 9.92 6.39 -11.77
N VAL A 204 10.73 5.36 -12.10
CA VAL A 204 12.20 5.46 -12.06
C VAL A 204 12.71 6.47 -13.08
N ALA A 205 12.21 6.45 -14.32
CA ALA A 205 12.60 7.40 -15.35
C ALA A 205 12.25 8.85 -14.95
N THR A 206 11.06 9.05 -14.39
CA THR A 206 10.60 10.38 -13.93
C THR A 206 11.44 10.90 -12.75
N ARG A 207 11.86 10.05 -11.83
CA ARG A 207 12.76 10.45 -10.74
C ARG A 207 14.15 10.87 -11.24
N ASN A 208 14.57 10.34 -12.38
CA ASN A 208 15.83 10.67 -13.02
C ASN A 208 15.63 11.60 -14.25
N ALA A 209 14.57 12.42 -14.27
CA ALA A 209 14.18 13.23 -15.42
C ALA A 209 15.29 14.14 -15.92
N GLU A 210 16.09 14.74 -15.03
CA GLU A 210 17.21 15.60 -15.37
C GLU A 210 18.29 14.84 -16.19
N VAL A 211 18.63 13.62 -15.76
CA VAL A 211 19.61 12.78 -16.47
C VAL A 211 19.04 12.31 -17.80
N VAL A 212 17.76 11.90 -17.80
CA VAL A 212 17.05 11.46 -19.02
C VAL A 212 17.04 12.55 -20.07
N GLU A 213 16.75 13.78 -19.67
CA GLU A 213 16.70 14.94 -20.59
C GLU A 213 18.10 15.38 -21.03
N ALA A 214 19.03 15.52 -20.07
CA ALA A 214 20.40 15.96 -20.37
C ALA A 214 21.16 15.01 -21.30
N MET A 215 20.88 13.69 -21.21
CA MET A 215 21.53 12.67 -22.04
C MET A 215 20.71 12.27 -23.27
N GLY A 216 19.56 12.91 -23.54
CA GLY A 216 18.69 12.60 -24.66
C GLY A 216 18.12 11.18 -24.65
N MET A 217 17.88 10.61 -23.46
CA MET A 217 17.43 9.22 -23.28
C MET A 217 15.92 9.04 -23.49
N SER A 218 15.15 10.12 -23.58
CA SER A 218 13.68 10.12 -23.62
C SER A 218 13.13 9.21 -24.71
N GLU A 219 13.68 9.28 -25.93
CA GLU A 219 13.22 8.49 -27.07
C GLU A 219 13.46 6.98 -26.86
N PHE A 220 14.62 6.61 -26.31
CA PHE A 220 14.96 5.21 -26.03
C PHE A 220 14.09 4.62 -24.93
N ILE A 221 13.84 5.37 -23.85
CA ILE A 221 12.98 4.96 -22.73
C ILE A 221 11.54 4.77 -23.23
N VAL A 222 11.03 5.72 -24.02
CA VAL A 222 9.69 5.63 -24.61
C VAL A 222 9.59 4.45 -25.55
N SER A 223 10.59 4.23 -26.41
CA SER A 223 10.62 3.09 -27.34
C SER A 223 10.60 1.73 -26.61
N ASP A 224 11.43 1.58 -25.56
CA ASP A 224 11.46 0.35 -24.75
C ASP A 224 10.13 0.14 -24.00
N TRP A 225 9.58 1.21 -23.42
CA TRP A 225 8.28 1.16 -22.76
C TRP A 225 7.16 0.82 -23.73
N CYS A 226 7.13 1.42 -24.92
CA CYS A 226 6.14 1.12 -25.95
C CYS A 226 6.18 -0.35 -26.35
N LYS A 227 7.37 -0.92 -26.58
CA LYS A 227 7.51 -2.35 -26.92
C LYS A 227 6.91 -3.26 -25.84
N ARG A 228 7.22 -3.01 -24.57
CA ARG A 228 6.66 -3.79 -23.44
C ARG A 228 5.16 -3.56 -23.31
N ASN A 229 4.72 -2.32 -23.46
CA ASN A 229 3.30 -1.96 -23.36
C ASN A 229 2.49 -2.55 -24.51
N ASP A 230 3.01 -2.61 -25.73
CA ASP A 230 2.33 -3.22 -26.88
C ASP A 230 2.16 -4.72 -26.70
N GLN A 231 3.16 -5.43 -26.16
CA GLN A 231 3.04 -6.85 -25.81
C GLN A 231 1.95 -7.05 -24.74
N ASN A 232 1.98 -6.23 -23.69
CA ASN A 232 1.00 -6.27 -22.61
C ASN A 232 -0.41 -5.95 -23.14
N ARG A 233 -0.54 -4.90 -23.97
CA ARG A 233 -1.79 -4.50 -24.62
C ARG A 233 -2.34 -5.60 -25.53
N ALA A 234 -1.48 -6.27 -26.31
CA ALA A 234 -1.90 -7.38 -27.15
C ALA A 234 -2.49 -8.54 -26.32
N MET A 235 -1.89 -8.86 -25.16
CA MET A 235 -2.43 -9.86 -24.23
C MET A 235 -3.77 -9.39 -23.61
N GLN A 236 -3.88 -8.11 -23.21
CA GLN A 236 -5.13 -7.54 -22.71
C GLN A 236 -6.25 -7.62 -23.74
N ILE A 237 -5.97 -7.24 -24.99
CA ILE A 237 -6.93 -7.31 -26.09
C ILE A 237 -7.35 -8.77 -26.32
N LYS A 238 -6.41 -9.72 -26.29
CA LYS A 238 -6.71 -11.14 -26.42
C LYS A 238 -7.64 -11.65 -25.31
N ALA A 239 -7.38 -11.28 -24.06
CA ALA A 239 -8.24 -11.62 -22.93
C ALA A 239 -9.63 -10.97 -23.07
N GLN A 240 -9.68 -9.68 -23.44
CA GLN A 240 -10.92 -8.95 -23.63
C GLN A 240 -11.75 -9.52 -24.78
N ASN A 241 -11.13 -9.85 -25.93
CA ASN A 241 -11.82 -10.44 -27.06
C ASN A 241 -12.41 -11.80 -26.70
N ARG A 242 -11.68 -12.67 -25.98
CA ARG A 242 -12.22 -13.94 -25.47
C ARG A 242 -13.43 -13.72 -24.57
N SER A 243 -13.32 -12.79 -23.61
CA SER A 243 -14.43 -12.45 -22.71
C SER A 243 -15.63 -11.88 -23.47
N ASN A 244 -15.40 -11.02 -24.49
CA ASN A 244 -16.47 -10.44 -25.30
C ASN A 244 -17.22 -11.50 -26.12
N VAL A 245 -16.49 -12.47 -26.72
CA VAL A 245 -17.10 -13.59 -27.44
C VAL A 245 -17.96 -14.43 -26.51
N ILE A 246 -17.41 -14.82 -25.33
CA ILE A 246 -18.16 -15.59 -24.33
C ILE A 246 -19.41 -14.83 -23.87
N THR A 247 -19.29 -13.52 -23.62
CA THR A 247 -20.41 -12.65 -23.25
C THR A 247 -21.45 -12.58 -24.37
N GLY A 248 -21.03 -12.50 -25.62
CA GLY A 248 -21.95 -12.54 -26.79
C GLY A 248 -22.73 -13.85 -26.86
N ILE A 249 -22.03 -14.99 -26.70
CA ILE A 249 -22.67 -16.31 -26.65
C ILE A 249 -23.65 -16.39 -25.47
N THR A 250 -23.25 -15.90 -24.29
CA THR A 250 -24.10 -15.89 -23.09
C THR A 250 -25.39 -15.11 -23.32
N LYS A 251 -25.31 -13.93 -23.95
CA LYS A 251 -26.50 -13.12 -24.30
C LYS A 251 -27.41 -13.84 -25.29
N PHE A 252 -26.83 -14.47 -26.31
CA PHE A 252 -27.59 -15.26 -27.28
C PHE A 252 -28.33 -16.41 -26.60
N LEU A 253 -27.64 -17.21 -25.79
CA LEU A 253 -28.22 -18.32 -25.05
C LEU A 253 -29.35 -17.85 -24.10
N ARG A 254 -29.14 -16.73 -23.39
CA ARG A 254 -30.17 -16.13 -22.53
C ARG A 254 -31.44 -15.76 -23.33
N SER A 255 -31.26 -15.11 -24.48
CA SER A 255 -32.40 -14.75 -25.34
C SER A 255 -33.10 -16.00 -25.88
N THR A 256 -32.37 -17.01 -26.28
CA THR A 256 -32.91 -18.31 -26.73
C THR A 256 -33.69 -18.99 -25.62
N LEU A 257 -33.21 -19.02 -24.40
CA LEU A 257 -33.89 -19.57 -23.23
C LEU A 257 -35.22 -18.80 -22.97
N GLN A 258 -35.19 -17.49 -23.07
CA GLN A 258 -36.39 -16.66 -22.89
C GLN A 258 -37.44 -16.95 -23.96
N ILE A 259 -37.02 -17.07 -25.22
CA ILE A 259 -37.91 -17.46 -26.33
C ILE A 259 -38.46 -18.88 -26.11
N SER A 260 -37.63 -19.83 -25.66
CA SER A 260 -38.03 -21.20 -25.35
C SER A 260 -39.10 -21.27 -24.27
N VAL A 261 -39.01 -20.43 -23.23
CA VAL A 261 -40.05 -20.34 -22.18
C VAL A 261 -41.38 -19.81 -22.78
N ILE A 262 -41.33 -18.77 -23.62
CA ILE A 262 -42.51 -18.24 -24.28
C ILE A 262 -43.12 -19.28 -25.24
N GLY A 263 -42.30 -19.94 -26.06
CA GLY A 263 -42.74 -20.97 -27.00
C GLY A 263 -43.35 -22.20 -26.32
N THR A 264 -42.71 -22.68 -25.25
CA THR A 264 -43.26 -23.78 -24.42
C THR A 264 -44.54 -23.36 -23.73
N GLY A 265 -44.58 -22.11 -23.21
CA GLY A 265 -45.80 -21.54 -22.62
C GLY A 265 -46.94 -21.45 -23.62
N ALA A 266 -46.68 -20.99 -24.85
CA ALA A 266 -47.66 -20.94 -25.93
C ALA A 266 -48.17 -22.36 -26.32
N LEU A 267 -47.28 -23.35 -26.42
CA LEU A 267 -47.68 -24.74 -26.65
C LEU A 267 -48.61 -25.24 -25.54
N LEU A 268 -48.29 -24.93 -24.27
CA LEU A 268 -49.11 -25.31 -23.11
C LEU A 268 -50.44 -24.56 -23.06
N ALA A 269 -50.53 -23.33 -23.59
CA ALA A 269 -51.80 -22.63 -23.71
C ALA A 269 -52.72 -23.33 -24.70
N ILE A 270 -52.16 -23.80 -25.83
CA ILE A 270 -52.91 -24.52 -26.83
C ILE A 270 -53.36 -25.92 -26.35
N THR A 271 -52.47 -26.65 -25.69
CA THR A 271 -52.68 -28.07 -25.33
C THR A 271 -53.27 -28.29 -23.95
N ALA A 272 -52.95 -27.43 -22.99
CA ALA A 272 -53.32 -27.57 -21.55
C ALA A 272 -54.18 -26.40 -21.02
N HIS A 273 -54.76 -25.58 -21.91
CA HIS A 273 -55.62 -24.44 -21.54
C HIS A 273 -55.03 -23.48 -20.49
N LYS A 274 -53.72 -23.26 -20.54
CA LYS A 274 -53.07 -22.28 -19.68
C LYS A 274 -53.33 -20.85 -20.16
N THR A 275 -53.33 -19.90 -19.24
CA THR A 275 -53.66 -18.50 -19.52
C THR A 275 -52.47 -17.75 -20.16
N ALA A 276 -52.77 -16.75 -21.01
CA ALA A 276 -51.75 -15.92 -21.63
C ALA A 276 -50.91 -15.14 -20.62
N GLY A 277 -51.51 -14.70 -19.51
CA GLY A 277 -50.85 -14.02 -18.43
C GLY A 277 -49.79 -14.87 -17.74
N SER A 278 -50.02 -16.17 -17.57
CA SER A 278 -49.08 -17.11 -16.99
C SER A 278 -47.78 -17.27 -17.83
N ILE A 279 -47.92 -17.20 -19.17
CA ILE A 279 -46.79 -17.29 -20.11
C ILE A 279 -45.84 -16.08 -19.94
N ILE A 280 -46.45 -14.88 -19.93
CA ILE A 280 -45.68 -13.62 -19.80
C ILE A 280 -45.06 -13.53 -18.40
N ALA A 281 -45.79 -13.91 -17.34
CA ALA A 281 -45.26 -13.96 -16.00
C ALA A 281 -44.06 -14.90 -15.90
N ALA A 282 -44.12 -16.09 -16.48
CA ALA A 282 -42.99 -17.06 -16.52
C ALA A 282 -41.77 -16.48 -17.26
N SER A 283 -41.99 -15.76 -18.38
CA SER A 283 -40.90 -15.11 -19.12
C SER A 283 -40.20 -14.00 -18.33
N ILE A 284 -40.98 -13.18 -17.61
CA ILE A 284 -40.42 -12.13 -16.72
C ILE A 284 -39.62 -12.76 -15.58
N LEU A 285 -40.18 -13.78 -14.93
CA LEU A 285 -39.51 -14.51 -13.85
C LEU A 285 -38.24 -15.20 -14.35
N MET A 286 -38.24 -15.79 -15.55
CA MET A 286 -37.05 -16.37 -16.17
C MET A 286 -35.89 -15.35 -16.27
N GLY A 287 -36.21 -14.11 -16.70
CA GLY A 287 -35.24 -13.03 -16.74
C GLY A 287 -34.65 -12.71 -15.36
N ARG A 288 -35.45 -12.79 -14.30
CA ARG A 288 -35.04 -12.57 -12.92
C ARG A 288 -34.19 -13.71 -12.36
N VAL A 289 -34.54 -14.97 -12.66
CA VAL A 289 -33.76 -16.16 -12.29
C VAL A 289 -32.35 -16.09 -12.86
N LEU A 290 -32.22 -15.70 -14.13
CA LEU A 290 -30.94 -15.71 -14.85
C LEU A 290 -30.07 -14.46 -14.55
N ALA A 291 -30.65 -13.36 -14.08
CA ALA A 291 -29.95 -12.08 -13.89
C ALA A 291 -28.72 -12.16 -12.97
N PRO A 292 -28.72 -12.82 -11.80
CA PRO A 292 -27.53 -12.92 -10.94
C PRO A 292 -26.39 -13.69 -11.60
N PHE A 293 -26.68 -14.73 -12.37
CA PHE A 293 -25.67 -15.55 -13.07
C PHE A 293 -25.04 -14.81 -14.24
N ASP A 294 -25.85 -14.02 -14.99
CA ASP A 294 -25.37 -13.13 -16.04
C ASP A 294 -24.46 -12.04 -15.47
N ALA A 295 -24.85 -11.41 -14.37
CA ALA A 295 -24.05 -10.42 -13.68
C ALA A 295 -22.74 -11.02 -13.13
N ALA A 296 -22.73 -12.27 -12.68
CA ALA A 296 -21.53 -12.94 -12.20
C ALA A 296 -20.44 -13.00 -13.28
N VAL A 297 -20.79 -13.24 -14.56
CA VAL A 297 -19.83 -13.25 -15.67
C VAL A 297 -19.09 -11.90 -15.78
N HIS A 298 -19.83 -10.80 -15.67
CA HIS A 298 -19.26 -9.44 -15.77
C HIS A 298 -18.46 -9.05 -14.52
N THR A 299 -18.91 -9.47 -13.36
CA THR A 299 -18.33 -9.10 -12.05
C THR A 299 -17.05 -9.89 -11.74
N TRP A 300 -16.86 -11.03 -12.38
CA TRP A 300 -15.75 -11.94 -12.10
C TRP A 300 -14.37 -11.30 -12.21
N LYS A 301 -14.18 -10.44 -13.20
CA LYS A 301 -12.95 -9.67 -13.39
C LYS A 301 -12.61 -8.82 -12.16
N PHE A 302 -13.60 -8.12 -11.62
CA PHE A 302 -13.43 -7.26 -10.44
C PHE A 302 -13.18 -8.07 -9.17
N LEU A 303 -13.82 -9.22 -9.01
CA LEU A 303 -13.56 -10.16 -7.93
C LEU A 303 -12.10 -10.66 -7.95
N ASN A 304 -11.60 -11.06 -9.12
CA ASN A 304 -10.22 -11.50 -9.27
C ASN A 304 -9.23 -10.37 -8.97
N GLN A 305 -9.48 -9.15 -9.42
CA GLN A 305 -8.65 -7.99 -9.09
C GLN A 305 -8.64 -7.72 -7.57
N ALA A 306 -9.80 -7.72 -6.93
CA ALA A 306 -9.91 -7.53 -5.49
C ALA A 306 -9.19 -8.65 -4.71
N ARG A 307 -9.29 -9.91 -5.16
CA ARG A 307 -8.60 -11.06 -4.56
C ARG A 307 -7.07 -10.96 -4.68
N MET A 308 -6.56 -10.51 -5.82
CA MET A 308 -5.12 -10.28 -6.01
C MET A 308 -4.62 -9.11 -5.14
N SER A 309 -5.35 -8.00 -5.10
CA SER A 309 -5.04 -6.85 -4.24
C SER A 309 -5.05 -7.25 -2.76
N TYR A 310 -6.03 -8.03 -2.33
CA TYR A 310 -6.08 -8.58 -0.97
C TYR A 310 -4.86 -9.45 -0.65
N GLY A 311 -4.44 -10.31 -1.59
CA GLY A 311 -3.23 -11.13 -1.44
C GLY A 311 -1.94 -10.29 -1.32
N ARG A 312 -1.84 -9.14 -2.02
CA ARG A 312 -0.70 -8.22 -1.87
C ARG A 312 -0.72 -7.51 -0.52
N LEU A 313 -1.89 -7.02 -0.09
CA LEU A 313 -2.05 -6.42 1.24
C LEU A 313 -1.75 -7.41 2.37
N GLN A 314 -2.16 -8.67 2.23
CA GLN A 314 -1.78 -9.72 3.19
C GLN A 314 -0.26 -9.90 3.27
N ARG A 315 0.44 -9.92 2.13
CA ARG A 315 1.90 -10.01 2.10
C ARG A 315 2.55 -8.81 2.79
N LEU A 316 2.08 -7.59 2.50
CA LEU A 316 2.55 -6.37 3.16
C LEU A 316 2.37 -6.46 4.69
N ILE A 317 1.21 -6.91 5.15
CA ILE A 317 0.90 -7.05 6.58
C ILE A 317 1.85 -8.06 7.25
N LEU A 318 2.13 -9.18 6.60
CA LEU A 318 3.00 -10.23 7.12
C LEU A 318 4.49 -9.84 7.11
N THR A 319 4.91 -9.11 6.06
CA THR A 319 6.32 -8.67 5.93
C THR A 319 6.63 -7.48 6.84
N SER A 320 5.63 -6.65 7.13
CA SER A 320 5.75 -5.49 8.02
C SER A 320 4.82 -5.65 9.24
N PRO A 321 5.16 -6.51 10.20
CA PRO A 321 4.34 -6.72 11.39
C PRO A 321 4.19 -5.44 12.19
N LYS A 322 3.05 -5.30 12.84
CA LYS A 322 2.80 -4.19 13.77
C LYS A 322 3.79 -4.29 14.92
N ARG A 323 4.54 -3.22 15.20
CA ARG A 323 5.34 -3.14 16.41
C ARG A 323 4.39 -3.08 17.61
N GLU A 324 4.68 -3.87 18.64
CA GLU A 324 3.92 -3.78 19.89
C GLU A 324 4.03 -2.37 20.46
N GLN A 325 2.95 -1.87 21.04
CA GLN A 325 2.99 -0.60 21.76
C GLN A 325 3.77 -0.85 23.05
N THR A 326 4.99 -0.36 23.09
CA THR A 326 5.82 -0.38 24.29
C THR A 326 5.57 0.86 25.13
N MET A 327 5.83 0.77 26.42
CA MET A 327 5.74 1.93 27.32
C MET A 327 6.72 3.03 26.91
N ALA A 328 6.36 4.28 27.14
CA ALA A 328 7.29 5.39 27.06
C ALA A 328 8.36 5.20 28.15
N LEU A 329 9.62 5.34 27.77
CA LEU A 329 10.74 5.29 28.70
C LEU A 329 11.12 6.71 29.14
N PRO A 330 11.80 6.87 30.29
CA PRO A 330 12.31 8.16 30.73
C PRO A 330 13.31 8.75 29.73
N GLU A 331 13.67 10.00 29.93
CA GLU A 331 14.68 10.70 29.14
C GLU A 331 16.02 9.99 29.23
N PRO A 332 16.65 9.63 28.11
CA PRO A 332 17.92 8.95 28.11
C PRO A 332 19.09 9.91 28.41
N GLU A 333 20.15 9.36 28.99
CA GLU A 333 21.43 10.06 29.17
C GLU A 333 22.27 10.05 27.89
N GLY A 334 22.15 8.99 27.09
CA GLY A 334 22.80 8.88 25.79
C GLY A 334 23.89 7.81 25.71
N ARG A 335 23.97 6.86 26.65
CA ARG A 335 24.93 5.72 26.57
C ARG A 335 24.45 4.74 25.52
N LEU A 336 25.21 4.59 24.43
CA LEU A 336 24.89 3.69 23.33
C LEU A 336 25.76 2.42 23.40
N GLU A 337 25.13 1.25 23.30
CA GLU A 337 25.78 -0.04 23.36
C GLU A 337 25.38 -0.94 22.20
N PHE A 338 26.37 -1.49 21.50
CA PHE A 338 26.20 -2.57 20.52
C PHE A 338 26.72 -3.86 21.18
N ASP A 339 25.88 -4.89 21.27
CA ASP A 339 26.21 -6.18 21.86
C ASP A 339 26.11 -7.29 20.82
N ARG A 340 27.22 -7.75 20.29
CA ARG A 340 27.38 -8.85 19.31
C ARG A 340 26.39 -8.74 18.14
N VAL A 341 26.32 -7.58 17.53
CA VAL A 341 25.34 -7.27 16.48
C VAL A 341 25.74 -7.88 15.16
N PHE A 342 24.86 -8.70 14.60
CA PHE A 342 24.91 -9.22 13.22
C PHE A 342 23.76 -8.64 12.40
N PHE A 343 24.06 -8.25 11.16
CA PHE A 343 23.04 -7.74 10.25
C PHE A 343 23.32 -8.12 8.81
N THR A 344 22.25 -8.57 8.11
CA THR A 344 22.22 -8.82 6.66
C THR A 344 21.08 -8.02 6.05
N PRO A 345 21.32 -7.20 5.03
CA PRO A 345 20.27 -6.47 4.35
C PRO A 345 19.24 -7.41 3.70
N TYR A 346 18.01 -6.97 3.63
CA TYR A 346 16.95 -7.74 2.98
C TYR A 346 17.31 -8.03 1.51
N GLY A 347 17.14 -9.28 1.08
CA GLY A 347 17.47 -9.72 -0.29
C GLY A 347 18.97 -10.01 -0.52
N SER A 348 19.83 -9.82 0.47
CA SER A 348 21.25 -10.22 0.44
C SER A 348 21.48 -11.50 1.23
N ASN A 349 22.39 -12.35 0.74
CA ASN A 349 22.84 -13.53 1.46
C ASN A 349 24.16 -13.27 2.22
N LYS A 350 24.75 -12.07 2.08
CA LYS A 350 26.02 -11.73 2.72
C LYS A 350 25.79 -10.80 3.90
N PRO A 351 26.32 -11.11 5.10
CA PRO A 351 26.22 -10.22 6.25
C PRO A 351 27.03 -8.94 6.00
N THR A 352 26.41 -7.79 6.25
CA THR A 352 27.07 -6.48 6.18
C THR A 352 27.70 -6.11 7.51
N ILE A 353 27.15 -6.57 8.64
CA ILE A 353 27.72 -6.43 9.97
C ILE A 353 27.92 -7.83 10.56
N LYS A 354 29.12 -8.09 11.09
CA LYS A 354 29.60 -9.42 11.48
C LYS A 354 30.00 -9.46 12.95
N GLY A 355 29.04 -9.29 13.88
CA GLY A 355 29.26 -9.49 15.32
C GLY A 355 30.00 -8.34 16.00
N ILE A 356 29.64 -7.10 15.69
CA ILE A 356 30.29 -5.93 16.31
C ILE A 356 29.79 -5.70 17.74
N SER A 357 30.72 -5.30 18.62
CA SER A 357 30.41 -4.89 19.99
C SER A 357 31.23 -3.66 20.35
N PHE A 358 30.59 -2.63 20.85
CA PHE A 358 31.26 -1.43 21.36
C PHE A 358 30.28 -0.60 22.23
N VAL A 359 30.85 0.31 23.00
CA VAL A 359 30.12 1.24 23.86
C VAL A 359 30.56 2.67 23.55
N ILE A 360 29.62 3.58 23.50
CA ILE A 360 29.83 5.04 23.41
C ILE A 360 29.20 5.65 24.67
N GLU A 361 30.02 6.41 25.40
CA GLU A 361 29.54 7.05 26.61
C GLU A 361 28.75 8.35 26.31
N PRO A 362 27.88 8.80 27.24
CA PRO A 362 27.12 10.03 27.07
C PRO A 362 28.01 11.22 26.73
N GLY A 363 27.61 11.98 25.69
CA GLY A 363 28.33 13.17 25.25
C GLY A 363 29.56 12.94 24.36
N ASP A 364 29.99 11.70 24.16
CA ASP A 364 31.10 11.38 23.22
C ASP A 364 30.71 11.75 21.77
N VAL A 365 31.64 12.35 21.05
CA VAL A 365 31.53 12.56 19.60
C VAL A 365 32.40 11.52 18.89
N VAL A 366 31.79 10.56 18.21
CA VAL A 366 32.44 9.42 17.60
C VAL A 366 32.39 9.48 16.09
N GLY A 367 33.55 9.44 15.43
CA GLY A 367 33.67 9.34 13.99
C GLY A 367 33.70 7.87 13.56
N VAL A 368 32.87 7.49 12.57
CA VAL A 368 32.89 6.16 11.94
C VAL A 368 33.49 6.30 10.55
N ILE A 369 34.65 5.68 10.35
CA ILE A 369 35.41 5.72 9.09
C ILE A 369 35.63 4.31 8.53
N GLY A 370 35.96 4.21 7.25
CA GLY A 370 36.24 2.94 6.57
C GLY A 370 35.96 2.99 5.09
N ALA A 371 36.32 1.96 4.34
CA ALA A 371 36.07 1.87 2.91
C ALA A 371 34.57 1.92 2.55
N SER A 372 34.22 2.26 1.30
CA SER A 372 32.85 2.14 0.82
C SER A 372 32.36 0.70 1.01
N ALA A 373 31.06 0.55 1.33
CA ALA A 373 30.43 -0.74 1.61
C ALA A 373 30.95 -1.49 2.88
N SER A 374 31.77 -0.87 3.74
CA SER A 374 32.22 -1.50 5.00
C SER A 374 31.12 -1.62 6.08
N GLY A 375 29.92 -1.06 5.87
CA GLY A 375 28.80 -1.16 6.81
C GLY A 375 28.52 0.10 7.64
N LYS A 376 29.16 1.25 7.33
CA LYS A 376 28.99 2.51 8.08
C LYS A 376 27.54 2.99 8.16
N SER A 377 26.87 3.19 7.02
CA SER A 377 25.47 3.61 7.00
C SER A 377 24.53 2.55 7.60
N THR A 378 24.96 1.28 7.62
CA THR A 378 24.26 0.20 8.34
C THR A 378 24.29 0.44 9.85
N ILE A 379 25.43 0.86 10.41
CA ILE A 379 25.54 1.24 11.83
C ILE A 379 24.59 2.39 12.13
N ALA A 380 24.56 3.45 11.30
CA ALA A 380 23.62 4.56 11.51
C ALA A 380 22.16 4.07 11.58
N LYS A 381 21.72 3.25 10.61
CA LYS A 381 20.34 2.74 10.56
C LYS A 381 20.00 1.79 11.71
N LEU A 382 20.97 1.01 12.20
CA LEU A 382 20.83 0.17 13.41
C LEU A 382 20.74 1.03 14.67
N THR A 383 21.60 2.06 14.79
CA THR A 383 21.61 3.00 15.94
C THR A 383 20.28 3.71 16.10
N VAL A 384 19.71 4.22 15.01
CA VAL A 384 18.38 4.86 15.07
C VAL A 384 17.23 3.85 15.07
N GLY A 385 17.51 2.54 15.12
CA GLY A 385 16.53 1.46 15.20
C GLY A 385 15.56 1.39 14.01
N VAL A 386 15.96 1.86 12.83
CA VAL A 386 15.22 1.66 11.58
C VAL A 386 15.31 0.20 11.16
N TRP A 387 16.50 -0.40 11.29
CA TRP A 387 16.74 -1.80 10.99
C TRP A 387 16.87 -2.63 12.27
N LYS A 388 16.35 -3.87 12.20
CA LYS A 388 16.46 -4.84 13.28
C LYS A 388 17.69 -5.72 13.05
N PRO A 389 18.60 -5.88 14.02
CA PRO A 389 19.66 -6.86 13.90
C PRO A 389 19.11 -8.28 13.81
N ILE A 390 19.82 -9.17 13.09
CA ILE A 390 19.47 -10.60 13.02
C ILE A 390 19.82 -11.29 14.35
N SER A 391 20.94 -10.89 14.93
CA SER A 391 21.43 -11.39 16.22
C SER A 391 22.12 -10.25 16.94
N GLY A 392 22.17 -10.32 18.27
CA GLY A 392 22.64 -9.22 19.10
C GLY A 392 21.57 -8.14 19.30
N VAL A 393 21.94 -7.05 19.95
CA VAL A 393 21.03 -5.95 20.28
C VAL A 393 21.79 -4.62 20.32
N VAL A 394 21.10 -3.54 19.93
CA VAL A 394 21.58 -2.16 20.09
C VAL A 394 20.76 -1.51 21.19
N ARG A 395 21.41 -0.99 22.22
CA ARG A 395 20.76 -0.39 23.38
C ARG A 395 21.13 1.08 23.53
N LEU A 396 20.16 1.88 23.93
CA LEU A 396 20.36 3.24 24.43
C LEU A 396 19.95 3.23 25.91
N ASP A 397 20.90 3.49 26.81
CA ASP A 397 20.72 3.41 28.26
C ASP A 397 20.09 2.07 28.71
N GLY A 398 20.56 0.97 28.15
CA GLY A 398 20.08 -0.39 28.44
C GLY A 398 18.81 -0.82 27.72
N ALA A 399 18.07 0.10 27.10
CA ALA A 399 16.83 -0.20 26.37
C ALA A 399 17.11 -0.47 24.88
N ASP A 400 16.47 -1.52 24.32
CA ASP A 400 16.62 -1.86 22.90
C ASP A 400 16.00 -0.77 22.02
N VAL A 401 16.82 -0.13 21.20
CA VAL A 401 16.40 0.96 20.29
C VAL A 401 15.37 0.50 19.23
N TYR A 402 15.35 -0.77 18.87
CA TYR A 402 14.39 -1.28 17.88
C TYR A 402 12.99 -1.42 18.47
N THR A 403 12.86 -1.89 19.71
CA THR A 403 11.57 -2.12 20.38
C THR A 403 11.05 -0.88 21.09
N TRP A 404 11.87 0.15 21.31
CA TRP A 404 11.46 1.40 21.96
C TRP A 404 10.27 2.08 21.23
N ASN A 405 9.35 2.66 21.99
CA ASN A 405 8.23 3.44 21.44
C ASN A 405 8.75 4.57 20.52
N ARG A 406 8.34 4.58 19.24
CA ARG A 406 8.92 5.49 18.24
C ARG A 406 8.62 6.96 18.47
N GLU A 407 7.45 7.29 18.99
CA GLU A 407 7.08 8.67 19.30
C GLU A 407 7.93 9.20 20.46
N ASN A 408 8.10 8.39 21.50
CA ASN A 408 8.95 8.71 22.63
C ASN A 408 10.44 8.77 22.23
N PHE A 409 10.97 7.74 21.56
CA PHE A 409 12.36 7.66 21.08
C PHE A 409 12.69 8.83 20.15
N GLY A 410 11.80 9.17 19.23
CA GLY A 410 11.97 10.27 18.29
C GLY A 410 12.13 11.64 18.94
N ASN A 411 11.74 11.82 20.22
CA ASN A 411 11.97 13.08 20.94
C ASN A 411 13.45 13.28 21.28
N TYR A 412 14.19 12.18 21.46
CA TYR A 412 15.56 12.20 21.96
C TYR A 412 16.60 11.88 20.89
N VAL A 413 16.18 11.51 19.67
CA VAL A 413 17.08 11.13 18.59
C VAL A 413 17.00 12.07 17.41
N GLY A 414 18.17 12.59 17.00
CA GLY A 414 18.35 13.32 15.76
C GLY A 414 19.01 12.42 14.70
N TYR A 415 18.48 12.43 13.49
CA TYR A 415 19.04 11.64 12.39
C TYR A 415 19.10 12.45 11.09
N LEU A 416 20.29 12.53 10.53
CA LEU A 416 20.55 13.08 9.22
C LEU A 416 21.00 11.95 8.29
N PRO A 417 20.17 11.46 7.36
CA PRO A 417 20.56 10.44 6.40
C PRO A 417 21.48 11.01 5.30
N GLN A 418 22.15 10.14 4.57
CA GLN A 418 22.99 10.50 3.43
C GLN A 418 22.20 11.23 2.34
N ASP A 419 21.05 10.67 1.94
CA ASP A 419 20.13 11.29 0.99
C ASP A 419 19.01 12.01 1.74
N ILE A 420 18.94 13.34 1.59
CA ILE A 420 17.98 14.17 2.30
C ILE A 420 16.78 14.46 1.43
N GLU A 421 15.66 13.91 1.81
CA GLU A 421 14.35 14.27 1.26
C GLU A 421 13.59 15.18 2.24
N LEU A 422 13.00 16.24 1.69
CA LEU A 422 12.16 17.16 2.42
C LEU A 422 10.69 16.92 2.06
N PHE A 423 9.81 17.11 3.02
CA PHE A 423 8.38 17.02 2.80
C PHE A 423 7.85 18.25 2.06
N ASN A 424 6.92 18.06 1.13
CA ASN A 424 6.27 19.14 0.38
C ASN A 424 5.33 19.97 1.27
N THR A 425 5.90 20.70 2.20
CA THR A 425 5.20 21.50 3.20
C THR A 425 6.07 22.70 3.63
N SER A 426 5.64 23.45 4.67
CA SER A 426 6.40 24.60 5.14
C SER A 426 7.77 24.21 5.74
N VAL A 427 8.70 25.16 5.72
CA VAL A 427 10.02 25.06 6.38
C VAL A 427 9.85 24.70 7.86
N LYS A 428 8.97 25.40 8.58
CA LYS A 428 8.71 25.13 10.00
C LYS A 428 8.24 23.71 10.25
N ALA A 429 7.34 23.17 9.42
CA ALA A 429 6.84 21.81 9.56
C ALA A 429 7.94 20.76 9.31
N ASN A 430 8.84 21.01 8.34
CA ASN A 430 10.00 20.18 8.10
C ASN A 430 10.96 20.13 9.29
N ILE A 431 11.30 21.27 9.88
CA ILE A 431 12.17 21.35 11.08
C ILE A 431 11.48 20.68 12.25
N ALA A 432 10.20 20.98 12.48
CA ALA A 432 9.42 20.47 13.60
C ALA A 432 9.00 18.99 13.47
N ARG A 433 9.54 18.25 12.47
CA ARG A 433 9.26 16.82 12.25
C ARG A 433 7.76 16.53 12.10
N MET A 434 7.02 17.43 11.41
CA MET A 434 5.57 17.33 11.13
C MET A 434 4.69 17.30 12.39
N ARG A 435 5.16 17.81 13.53
CA ARG A 435 4.34 17.90 14.74
C ARG A 435 3.19 18.89 14.54
N PRO A 436 1.99 18.59 15.06
CA PRO A 436 0.82 19.45 14.87
C PRO A 436 0.96 20.79 15.61
N ASP A 437 1.56 20.80 16.80
CA ASP A 437 1.78 22.01 17.65
C ASP A 437 3.29 22.17 17.96
N PRO A 438 4.08 22.69 17.02
CA PRO A 438 5.50 22.84 17.23
C PRO A 438 5.80 24.13 18.04
N ASN A 439 6.78 24.05 18.96
CA ASN A 439 7.28 25.20 19.67
C ASN A 439 8.12 26.11 18.74
N PRO A 440 7.71 27.38 18.48
CA PRO A 440 8.42 28.27 17.58
C PRO A 440 9.85 28.58 18.02
N GLU A 441 10.10 28.68 19.33
CA GLU A 441 11.42 28.96 19.88
C GLU A 441 12.40 27.81 19.60
N GLU A 442 11.94 26.55 19.72
CA GLU A 442 12.75 25.38 19.40
C GLU A 442 13.07 25.30 17.91
N ILE A 443 12.13 25.69 17.03
CA ILE A 443 12.35 25.75 15.58
C ILE A 443 13.46 26.76 15.27
N ILE A 444 13.37 27.97 15.81
CA ILE A 444 14.36 29.04 15.59
C ILE A 444 15.71 28.62 16.17
N LYS A 445 15.74 28.03 17.37
CA LYS A 445 16.95 27.50 18.01
C LYS A 445 17.63 26.45 17.11
N ALA A 446 16.88 25.48 16.62
CA ALA A 446 17.41 24.45 15.73
C ALA A 446 17.94 25.03 14.41
N ALA A 447 17.22 25.99 13.82
CA ALA A 447 17.66 26.67 12.61
C ALA A 447 18.96 27.48 12.82
N LYS A 448 19.10 28.15 13.96
CA LYS A 448 20.32 28.88 14.34
C LYS A 448 21.51 27.94 14.57
N ILE A 449 21.30 26.81 15.24
CA ILE A 449 22.35 25.79 15.44
C ILE A 449 22.83 25.26 14.09
N ALA A 450 21.93 24.97 13.17
CA ALA A 450 22.26 24.48 11.82
C ALA A 450 22.81 25.58 10.89
N GLY A 451 22.79 26.86 11.28
CA GLY A 451 23.28 27.97 10.45
C GLY A 451 22.37 28.35 9.28
N ILE A 452 21.08 27.94 9.30
CA ILE A 452 20.16 28.19 8.18
C ILE A 452 19.14 29.31 8.47
N HIS A 453 19.16 29.90 9.66
CA HIS A 453 18.17 30.90 10.10
C HIS A 453 18.04 32.08 9.15
N GLU A 454 19.15 32.74 8.79
CA GLU A 454 19.17 33.91 7.91
C GLU A 454 18.67 33.57 6.50
N LEU A 455 19.03 32.39 5.98
CA LEU A 455 18.50 31.90 4.71
C LEU A 455 16.97 31.74 4.78
N ILE A 456 16.45 31.18 5.85
CA ILE A 456 14.98 31.01 6.02
C ILE A 456 14.29 32.37 6.04
N LEU A 457 14.86 33.38 6.71
CA LEU A 457 14.31 34.74 6.74
C LEU A 457 14.32 35.42 5.36
N SER A 458 15.25 35.06 4.49
CA SER A 458 15.31 35.56 3.11
C SER A 458 14.27 34.93 2.16
N LEU A 459 13.62 33.84 2.56
CA LEU A 459 12.56 33.21 1.77
C LEU A 459 11.27 34.06 1.78
N PRO A 460 10.43 33.97 0.72
CA PRO A 460 9.25 34.84 0.56
C PRO A 460 8.32 34.95 1.78
N ASN A 461 8.10 33.82 2.49
CA ASN A 461 7.26 33.75 3.69
C ASN A 461 8.04 33.27 4.93
N GLY A 462 9.38 33.40 4.93
CA GLY A 462 10.20 32.93 6.03
C GLY A 462 9.97 31.47 6.38
N TYR A 463 9.70 31.16 7.64
CA TYR A 463 9.42 29.81 8.14
C TYR A 463 8.13 29.19 7.60
N ASP A 464 7.19 29.99 7.10
CA ASP A 464 5.94 29.52 6.49
C ASP A 464 6.07 29.23 5.00
N THR A 465 7.23 29.47 4.40
CA THR A 465 7.50 29.17 3.00
C THR A 465 7.31 27.68 2.73
N THR A 466 6.45 27.34 1.78
CA THR A 466 6.29 25.96 1.29
C THR A 466 7.47 25.60 0.40
N ILE A 467 8.08 24.44 0.64
CA ILE A 467 9.22 23.91 -0.10
C ILE A 467 8.85 22.58 -0.77
N GLY A 468 9.59 22.24 -1.82
CA GLY A 468 9.39 20.99 -2.56
C GLY A 468 8.74 21.20 -3.92
N SER A 469 8.08 20.19 -4.47
CA SER A 469 7.56 20.16 -5.86
C SER A 469 6.54 21.27 -6.18
N PHE A 470 5.86 21.80 -5.17
CA PHE A 470 4.83 22.85 -5.30
C PHE A 470 5.26 24.17 -4.65
N GLY A 471 6.52 24.33 -4.28
CA GLY A 471 7.03 25.48 -3.58
C GLY A 471 8.44 25.88 -4.01
N VAL A 472 9.17 26.52 -3.10
CA VAL A 472 10.56 26.94 -3.35
C VAL A 472 11.45 25.70 -3.40
N THR A 473 12.28 25.62 -4.47
CA THR A 473 13.29 24.57 -4.60
C THR A 473 14.57 25.01 -3.90
N LEU A 474 15.05 24.21 -2.95
CA LEU A 474 16.30 24.44 -2.24
C LEU A 474 17.47 23.74 -2.93
N SER A 475 18.67 24.35 -2.87
CA SER A 475 19.92 23.71 -3.30
C SER A 475 20.27 22.49 -2.43
N GLY A 476 21.17 21.63 -2.90
CA GLY A 476 21.64 20.46 -2.14
C GLY A 476 22.18 20.83 -0.75
N GLY A 477 23.01 21.87 -0.66
CA GLY A 477 23.55 22.38 0.62
C GLY A 477 22.47 22.95 1.53
N GLN A 478 21.52 23.71 0.98
CA GLN A 478 20.38 24.23 1.75
C GLN A 478 19.49 23.11 2.31
N LYS A 479 19.23 22.06 1.51
CA LYS A 479 18.53 20.84 1.97
C LYS A 479 19.30 20.17 3.11
N GLN A 480 20.63 20.12 3.01
CA GLN A 480 21.52 19.55 4.01
C GLN A 480 21.38 20.29 5.36
N LEU A 481 21.51 21.62 5.34
CA LEU A 481 21.38 22.45 6.54
C LEU A 481 19.96 22.37 7.13
N LEU A 482 18.91 22.31 6.29
CA LEU A 482 17.55 22.14 6.77
C LEU A 482 17.32 20.76 7.41
N GLY A 483 17.92 19.71 6.83
CA GLY A 483 17.95 18.36 7.40
C GLY A 483 18.68 18.34 8.74
N LEU A 484 19.77 19.09 8.86
CA LEU A 484 20.52 19.27 10.11
C LEU A 484 19.66 19.98 11.17
N ALA A 485 18.95 21.06 10.81
CA ALA A 485 18.01 21.74 11.72
C ALA A 485 16.93 20.76 12.21
N ARG A 486 16.36 19.93 11.32
CA ARG A 486 15.41 18.86 11.68
C ARG A 486 16.00 17.85 12.66
N ALA A 487 17.30 17.53 12.54
CA ALA A 487 17.98 16.61 13.45
C ALA A 487 18.18 17.24 14.85
N PHE A 488 18.37 18.55 14.95
CA PHE A 488 18.56 19.29 16.20
C PHE A 488 17.26 19.74 16.88
N TYR A 489 16.10 19.53 16.24
CA TYR A 489 14.83 19.95 16.83
C TYR A 489 14.45 19.10 18.04
N GLY A 490 14.09 19.78 19.16
CA GLY A 490 13.68 19.16 20.42
C GLY A 490 14.87 18.87 21.35
N ASN A 491 14.66 17.93 22.29
CA ASN A 491 15.69 17.54 23.30
C ASN A 491 16.51 16.35 22.82
N THR A 492 17.38 16.58 21.82
CA THR A 492 18.19 15.51 21.22
C THR A 492 19.31 15.05 22.17
N LYS A 493 19.34 13.75 22.51
CA LYS A 493 20.37 13.12 23.34
C LYS A 493 21.30 12.20 22.53
N LEU A 494 20.82 11.71 21.41
CA LEU A 494 21.59 10.91 20.45
C LEU A 494 21.46 11.55 19.06
N LEU A 495 22.58 11.96 18.48
CA LEU A 495 22.65 12.55 17.14
C LEU A 495 23.42 11.61 16.21
N VAL A 496 22.83 11.23 15.10
CA VAL A 496 23.44 10.37 14.08
C VAL A 496 23.47 11.09 12.75
N LEU A 497 24.66 11.32 12.22
CA LEU A 497 24.92 12.06 10.98
C LEU A 497 25.62 11.14 9.98
N ASP A 498 24.95 10.83 8.87
CA ASP A 498 25.48 9.98 7.81
C ASP A 498 25.90 10.86 6.62
N GLU A 499 27.23 11.00 6.43
CA GLU A 499 27.88 11.88 5.44
C GLU A 499 27.33 13.32 5.42
N PRO A 500 27.31 14.02 6.58
CA PRO A 500 26.59 15.30 6.73
C PRO A 500 27.15 16.44 5.87
N ASN A 501 28.30 16.27 5.28
CA ASN A 501 29.02 17.28 4.52
C ASN A 501 29.00 17.06 3.00
N ALA A 502 28.22 16.10 2.47
CA ALA A 502 28.25 15.69 1.07
C ALA A 502 27.97 16.85 0.07
N ASN A 503 27.06 17.76 0.43
CA ASN A 503 26.62 18.85 -0.44
C ASN A 503 26.94 20.26 0.13
N LEU A 504 27.81 20.34 1.13
CA LEU A 504 28.15 21.61 1.78
C LEU A 504 29.40 22.24 1.17
N ASP A 505 29.35 23.55 1.02
CA ASP A 505 30.51 24.40 0.78
C ASP A 505 31.29 24.64 2.08
N SER A 506 32.39 25.40 2.00
CA SER A 506 33.23 25.70 3.16
C SER A 506 32.45 26.43 4.28
N SER A 507 31.47 27.27 3.94
CA SER A 507 30.64 27.98 4.92
C SER A 507 29.66 27.01 5.62
N GLY A 508 29.05 26.11 4.86
CA GLY A 508 28.17 25.06 5.36
C GLY A 508 28.93 24.06 6.24
N GLU A 509 30.17 23.69 5.87
CA GLU A 509 31.02 22.84 6.72
C GLU A 509 31.36 23.52 8.05
N ALA A 510 31.64 24.83 8.05
CA ALA A 510 31.85 25.59 9.29
C ALA A 510 30.58 25.61 10.17
N CYS A 511 29.40 25.77 9.59
CA CYS A 511 28.13 25.67 10.31
C CYS A 511 27.93 24.28 10.92
N LEU A 512 28.24 23.21 10.17
CA LEU A 512 28.16 21.82 10.64
C LEU A 512 29.11 21.59 11.82
N ILE A 513 30.35 22.01 11.73
CA ILE A 513 31.35 21.93 12.80
C ILE A 513 30.85 22.65 14.06
N ASN A 514 30.32 23.87 13.89
CA ASN A 514 29.74 24.62 15.00
C ASN A 514 28.54 23.88 15.64
N ALA A 515 27.67 23.30 14.84
CA ALA A 515 26.53 22.52 15.31
C ALA A 515 26.97 21.28 16.12
N ILE A 516 28.01 20.58 15.69
CA ILE A 516 28.60 19.45 16.43
C ILE A 516 29.19 19.92 17.78
N ASN A 517 29.87 21.06 17.82
CA ASN A 517 30.38 21.65 19.04
C ASN A 517 29.26 22.08 20.02
N VAL A 518 28.12 22.53 19.50
CA VAL A 518 26.94 22.82 20.32
C VAL A 518 26.37 21.52 20.90
N ALA A 519 26.25 20.45 20.11
CA ALA A 519 25.82 19.12 20.57
C ALA A 519 26.69 18.61 21.71
N ARG A 520 28.03 18.72 21.57
CA ARG A 520 28.99 18.36 22.62
C ARG A 520 28.74 19.16 23.92
N LYS A 521 28.55 20.47 23.84
CA LYS A 521 28.25 21.32 25.01
C LYS A 521 26.93 20.96 25.69
N GLN A 522 25.99 20.39 24.95
CA GLN A 522 24.71 19.91 25.44
C GLN A 522 24.77 18.45 25.95
N ASN A 523 25.96 17.85 26.02
CA ASN A 523 26.17 16.45 26.39
C ASN A 523 25.38 15.48 25.48
N THR A 524 25.25 15.79 24.18
CA THR A 524 24.56 14.96 23.19
C THR A 524 25.55 13.97 22.58
N THR A 525 25.30 12.68 22.75
CA THR A 525 26.09 11.62 22.14
C THR A 525 25.96 11.70 20.62
N THR A 526 27.09 11.81 19.91
CA THR A 526 27.06 12.09 18.48
C THR A 526 27.86 11.03 17.70
N ILE A 527 27.25 10.44 16.67
CA ILE A 527 27.90 9.55 15.72
C ILE A 527 27.96 10.24 14.36
N ILE A 528 29.15 10.35 13.81
CA ILE A 528 29.40 11.00 12.52
C ILE A 528 30.06 9.99 11.58
N ILE A 529 29.35 9.63 10.50
CA ILE A 529 29.94 8.85 9.42
C ILE A 529 30.52 9.82 8.41
N THR A 530 31.83 9.77 8.19
CA THR A 530 32.49 10.70 7.26
C THR A 530 33.80 10.14 6.72
N HIS A 531 34.21 10.66 5.58
CA HIS A 531 35.54 10.41 5.00
C HIS A 531 36.44 11.66 5.03
N LYS A 532 35.90 12.81 5.45
CA LYS A 532 36.60 14.10 5.38
C LYS A 532 37.36 14.41 6.67
N LEU A 533 38.64 14.74 6.54
CA LEU A 533 39.52 15.11 7.62
C LEU A 533 39.03 16.27 8.52
N PRO A 534 38.41 17.37 7.98
CA PRO A 534 37.94 18.46 8.81
C PRO A 534 36.93 18.04 9.87
N LEU A 535 36.04 17.09 9.57
CA LEU A 535 35.08 16.57 10.53
C LEU A 535 35.74 15.64 11.56
N LEU A 536 36.81 14.97 11.20
CA LEU A 536 37.58 14.16 12.15
C LEU A 536 38.36 14.99 13.18
N SER A 537 38.57 16.30 12.90
CA SER A 537 39.20 17.18 13.90
C SER A 537 38.35 17.40 15.15
N VAL A 538 37.00 17.35 15.00
CA VAL A 538 36.06 17.60 16.10
C VAL A 538 35.55 16.35 16.79
N VAL A 539 35.94 15.13 16.38
CA VAL A 539 35.59 13.90 17.09
C VAL A 539 36.53 13.60 18.24
N ASP A 540 36.04 12.89 19.25
CA ASP A 540 36.82 12.44 20.42
C ASP A 540 37.40 11.06 20.18
N LYS A 541 36.60 10.16 19.61
CA LYS A 541 36.95 8.76 19.32
C LYS A 541 36.68 8.43 17.87
N VAL A 542 37.38 7.46 17.34
CA VAL A 542 37.20 6.96 15.96
C VAL A 542 36.97 5.46 15.99
N ILE A 543 35.98 5.01 15.21
CA ILE A 543 35.74 3.61 14.89
C ILE A 543 36.14 3.39 13.43
N LEU A 544 37.13 2.53 13.22
CA LEU A 544 37.59 2.10 11.89
C LEU A 544 36.87 0.81 11.49
N MET A 545 36.06 0.88 10.45
CA MET A 545 35.32 -0.26 9.90
C MET A 545 36.02 -0.87 8.70
N SER A 546 36.15 -2.20 8.70
CA SER A 546 36.61 -2.97 7.54
C SER A 546 35.79 -4.23 7.38
N ASP A 547 35.24 -4.47 6.19
CA ASP A 547 34.47 -5.67 5.81
C ASP A 547 33.43 -6.13 6.87
N GLY A 548 32.69 -5.17 7.46
CA GLY A 548 31.61 -5.44 8.41
C GLY A 548 32.07 -5.73 9.85
N VAL A 549 33.33 -5.55 10.17
CA VAL A 549 33.87 -5.67 11.54
C VAL A 549 34.54 -4.36 11.95
N ILE A 550 34.67 -4.15 13.26
CA ILE A 550 35.50 -3.06 13.81
C ILE A 550 36.96 -3.50 13.79
N TYR A 551 37.76 -2.84 12.97
CA TYR A 551 39.20 -3.08 12.90
C TYR A 551 39.93 -2.43 14.05
N ALA A 552 39.55 -1.20 14.43
CA ALA A 552 40.10 -0.48 15.57
C ALA A 552 39.08 0.52 16.11
N MET A 553 39.12 0.77 17.41
CA MET A 553 38.35 1.80 18.11
C MET A 553 39.21 2.43 19.20
N GLY A 554 39.22 3.75 19.28
CA GLY A 554 40.00 4.45 20.28
C GLY A 554 39.98 5.98 20.10
N PRO A 555 40.81 6.69 20.90
CA PRO A 555 40.98 8.14 20.73
C PRO A 555 41.44 8.48 19.31
N LYS A 556 40.97 9.61 18.77
CA LYS A 556 41.22 10.00 17.36
C LYS A 556 42.68 9.99 16.99
N ASP A 557 43.57 10.52 17.88
CA ASP A 557 44.99 10.70 17.59
C ASP A 557 45.72 9.35 17.44
N GLU A 558 45.31 8.34 18.23
CA GLU A 558 45.87 7.00 18.16
C GLU A 558 45.44 6.28 16.86
N ILE A 559 44.19 6.40 16.47
CA ILE A 559 43.68 5.69 15.27
C ILE A 559 44.14 6.39 13.99
N LEU A 560 44.15 7.73 13.94
CA LEU A 560 44.62 8.47 12.76
C LEU A 560 46.11 8.29 12.53
N SER A 561 46.95 8.21 13.59
CA SER A 561 48.36 7.94 13.44
C SER A 561 48.64 6.56 12.81
N LYS A 562 47.85 5.55 13.14
CA LYS A 562 47.93 4.21 12.54
C LYS A 562 47.54 4.16 11.07
N LEU A 563 46.68 5.09 10.61
CA LEU A 563 46.26 5.22 9.21
C LEU A 563 47.30 5.95 8.34
N VAL A 564 48.07 6.86 8.92
CA VAL A 564 49.08 7.68 8.23
C VAL A 564 50.43 6.97 8.17
N ALA A 565 50.72 5.99 9.06
CA ALA A 565 51.93 5.19 8.98
C ALA A 565 51.92 4.33 7.70
N PRO A 566 52.87 4.53 6.75
CA PRO A 566 52.95 3.69 5.57
C PRO A 566 53.19 2.24 6.01
N SER A 567 52.51 1.29 5.39
CA SER A 567 52.75 -0.14 5.52
C SER A 567 54.17 -0.49 4.97
N SER A 568 55.17 -0.19 5.76
CA SER A 568 56.54 -0.66 5.53
C SER A 568 56.70 -2.06 6.10
N ASN A 569 56.07 -3.06 5.48
CA ASN A 569 56.46 -4.47 5.63
C ASN A 569 55.59 -5.33 4.72
N THR A 570 56.00 -5.45 3.46
CA THR A 570 55.89 -6.65 2.60
C THR A 570 56.35 -6.31 1.18
N ALA A 571 57.64 -6.15 0.98
CA ALA A 571 58.27 -6.28 -0.34
C ALA A 571 59.78 -6.36 -0.18
N GLU A 572 60.30 -7.31 0.60
CA GLU A 572 61.65 -7.84 0.44
C GLU A 572 61.57 -9.36 0.61
N GLY A 573 61.62 -10.04 -0.48
CA GLY A 573 61.68 -11.49 -0.49
C GLY A 573 61.33 -12.06 -1.86
N GLU A 574 62.42 -12.38 -2.61
CA GLU A 574 62.42 -13.23 -3.79
C GLU A 574 62.24 -12.58 -5.19
N CYS A 575 63.38 -11.95 -5.56
CA CYS A 575 63.73 -11.92 -6.97
C CYS A 575 65.19 -12.41 -7.04
N SER A 576 65.40 -13.74 -7.07
CA SER A 576 66.69 -14.33 -7.51
C SER A 576 66.44 -15.67 -8.17
N SER A 577 66.97 -15.72 -9.39
CA SER A 577 67.32 -16.92 -10.17
C SER A 577 66.20 -17.77 -10.77
N ALA A 578 66.04 -17.60 -12.07
CA ALA A 578 66.08 -18.70 -13.03
C ALA A 578 66.32 -18.14 -14.44
N SER A 579 67.58 -17.99 -14.78
CA SER A 579 68.09 -18.11 -16.18
C SER A 579 68.29 -19.60 -16.44
N GLY A 580 67.67 -20.14 -17.46
CA GLY A 580 67.82 -21.49 -17.98
C GLY A 580 66.87 -21.72 -19.14
#